data_40a86619be2b528743bef2f9fdd10329
#
_entry.id   40a86619be2b528743bef2f9fdd10329
#
_cell.length_a   1.000
_cell.length_b   1.000
_cell.length_c   1.000
_cell.angle_alpha   90.00
_cell.angle_beta   90.00
_cell.angle_gamma   90.00
#
_symmetry.space_group_name_H-M   'P 1'
#
loop_
_entity.id
_entity.type
_entity.pdbx_description
1 polymer ?
#
loop_
_entity_poly.entity_id
_entity_poly.type
_entity_poly.pdbx_seq_one_letter_code
_entity_poly.pdbx_strand_id
1 'polypeptide(L)'
;MHSRSDAFDNLVLDAVDRIERRLRAGLGDIEMAVELVPPSDPDPWEPQRVPLAQLFPADRGLPTRVVLYRRPVETRVEDPRELAAVVNDVVVEQIAVALGVEPTTLDPGYHDDDL
;
A
#
# COMPACT_ATOMS: atom_id res chain seq x y z
N MET A 1 -18.46 -0.13 17.01
CA MET A 1 -17.33 0.84 17.08
C MET A 1 -16.16 0.30 16.30
N HIS A 2 -15.66 1.07 15.34
CA HIS A 2 -14.53 0.65 14.53
C HIS A 2 -13.22 1.07 15.21
N SER A 3 -12.27 0.14 15.29
CA SER A 3 -10.92 0.45 15.77
C SER A 3 -10.13 1.18 14.68
N ARG A 4 -8.96 1.72 15.05
CA ARG A 4 -8.03 2.32 14.07
C ARG A 4 -7.58 1.27 13.04
N SER A 5 -7.37 0.05 13.49
CA SER A 5 -6.99 -1.05 12.62
C SER A 5 -8.08 -1.33 11.58
N ASP A 6 -9.34 -1.39 12.02
CA ASP A 6 -10.47 -1.61 11.11
C ASP A 6 -10.62 -0.46 10.11
N ALA A 7 -10.46 0.78 10.58
CA ALA A 7 -10.55 1.95 9.71
C ALA A 7 -9.45 1.93 8.65
N PHE A 8 -8.22 1.58 9.03
CA PHE A 8 -7.11 1.47 8.10
C PHE A 8 -7.35 0.37 7.07
N ASP A 9 -7.78 -0.81 7.52
CA ASP A 9 -8.08 -1.93 6.64
C ASP A 9 -9.14 -1.54 5.61
N ASN A 10 -10.18 -0.81 6.04
CA ASN A 10 -11.23 -0.35 5.13
C ASN A 10 -10.70 0.62 4.08
N LEU A 11 -9.75 1.48 4.44
CA LEU A 11 -9.12 2.38 3.47
C LEU A 11 -8.32 1.61 2.42
N VAL A 12 -7.64 0.56 2.81
CA VAL A 12 -6.92 -0.31 1.89
C VAL A 12 -7.90 -1.01 0.95
N LEU A 13 -8.96 -1.59 1.49
CA LEU A 13 -9.98 -2.27 0.69
C LEU A 13 -10.66 -1.30 -0.30
N ASP A 14 -10.95 -0.07 0.13
CA ASP A 14 -11.54 0.93 -0.74
C ASP A 14 -10.60 1.30 -1.90
N ALA A 15 -9.30 1.42 -1.61
CA ALA A 15 -8.31 1.72 -2.64
C ALA A 15 -8.23 0.61 -3.68
N VAL A 16 -8.17 -0.64 -3.22
CA VAL A 16 -8.16 -1.82 -4.11
C VAL A 16 -9.42 -1.86 -4.96
N ASP A 17 -10.57 -1.62 -4.34
CA ASP A 17 -11.86 -1.65 -5.04
C ASP A 17 -11.92 -0.59 -6.15
N ARG A 18 -11.40 0.61 -5.90
CA ARG A 18 -11.35 1.65 -6.93
C ARG A 18 -10.47 1.24 -8.11
N ILE A 19 -9.34 0.60 -7.84
CA ILE A 19 -8.44 0.11 -8.89
C ILE A 19 -9.14 -0.97 -9.71
N GLU A 20 -9.77 -1.94 -9.07
CA GLU A 20 -10.47 -3.03 -9.75
C GLU A 20 -11.60 -2.51 -10.63
N ARG A 21 -12.35 -1.54 -10.14
CA ARG A 21 -13.43 -0.93 -10.93
C ARG A 21 -12.89 -0.23 -12.15
N ARG A 22 -11.78 0.48 -12.02
CA ARG A 22 -11.16 1.19 -13.14
C ARG A 22 -10.60 0.24 -14.18
N LEU A 23 -9.99 -0.85 -13.73
CA LEU A 23 -9.48 -1.89 -14.62
C LEU A 23 -10.58 -2.77 -15.18
N ARG A 24 -11.77 -2.75 -14.58
CA ARG A 24 -12.88 -3.66 -14.89
C ARG A 24 -12.47 -5.13 -14.77
N ALA A 25 -11.61 -5.41 -13.80
CA ALA A 25 -11.10 -6.74 -13.56
C ALA A 25 -10.61 -6.84 -12.12
N GLY A 26 -10.63 -8.03 -11.56
CA GLY A 26 -9.98 -8.29 -10.27
C GLY A 26 -8.47 -8.23 -10.42
N LEU A 27 -7.78 -8.07 -9.30
CA LEU A 27 -6.33 -8.02 -9.26
C LEU A 27 -5.68 -9.40 -9.39
N GLY A 28 -6.51 -10.46 -9.55
CA GLY A 28 -5.99 -11.81 -9.73
C GLY A 28 -5.28 -12.32 -8.49
N ASP A 29 -4.03 -12.75 -8.67
CA ASP A 29 -3.28 -13.41 -7.62
C ASP A 29 -2.52 -12.47 -6.70
N ILE A 30 -2.82 -11.17 -6.69
CA ILE A 30 -2.18 -10.25 -5.77
C ILE A 30 -2.90 -10.29 -4.43
N GLU A 31 -2.17 -10.68 -3.39
CA GLU A 31 -2.68 -10.73 -2.03
C GLU A 31 -2.33 -9.44 -1.31
N MET A 32 -3.31 -8.83 -0.64
CA MET A 32 -3.11 -7.61 0.15
C MET A 32 -3.12 -7.96 1.62
N ALA A 33 -2.19 -7.38 2.38
CA ALA A 33 -2.12 -7.57 3.82
C ALA A 33 -1.76 -6.24 4.50
N VAL A 34 -2.15 -6.13 5.76
CA VAL A 34 -1.79 -5.00 6.60
C VAL A 34 -1.13 -5.54 7.86
N GLU A 35 0.04 -5.02 8.19
CA GLU A 35 0.72 -5.33 9.43
C GLU A 35 1.01 -4.03 10.18
N LEU A 36 1.25 -4.13 11.47
CA LEU A 36 1.44 -2.94 12.31
C LEU A 36 2.76 -2.25 12.00
N VAL A 37 3.84 -3.01 11.95
CA VAL A 37 5.21 -2.51 11.71
C VAL A 37 5.99 -3.53 10.90
N PRO A 38 7.05 -3.09 10.19
CA PRO A 38 7.95 -4.02 9.51
C PRO A 38 8.62 -4.97 10.49
N PRO A 39 8.93 -6.21 10.06
CA PRO A 39 9.44 -7.24 10.97
C PRO A 39 10.92 -7.12 11.35
N SER A 40 11.71 -6.28 10.70
CA SER A 40 13.15 -6.27 10.92
C SER A 40 13.65 -4.98 11.50
N ASP A 41 14.60 -5.09 12.46
CA ASP A 41 15.37 -3.95 12.91
C ASP A 41 16.45 -3.65 11.87
N PRO A 42 16.57 -2.41 11.38
CA PRO A 42 17.65 -2.07 10.46
C PRO A 42 18.99 -2.14 11.20
N ASP A 43 20.04 -2.52 10.47
CA ASP A 43 21.39 -2.44 11.02
C ASP A 43 21.72 -0.99 11.39
N PRO A 44 22.53 -0.78 12.44
CA PRO A 44 22.84 0.58 12.93
C PRO A 44 23.43 1.51 11.88
N TRP A 45 24.07 0.95 10.85
CA TRP A 45 24.70 1.72 9.78
C TRP A 45 23.80 1.93 8.57
N GLU A 46 22.61 1.31 8.53
CA GLU A 46 21.67 1.49 7.43
C GLU A 46 20.86 2.77 7.62
N PRO A 47 20.54 3.47 6.52
CA PRO A 47 19.62 4.60 6.60
C PRO A 47 18.31 4.14 7.22
N GLN A 48 17.91 4.78 8.29
CA GLN A 48 16.68 4.41 8.99
C GLN A 48 15.45 4.91 8.24
N ARG A 49 15.18 4.32 7.09
CA ARG A 49 13.92 4.54 6.40
C ARG A 49 13.00 3.38 6.70
N VAL A 50 11.95 3.66 7.45
CA VAL A 50 10.93 2.67 7.71
C VAL A 50 10.02 2.62 6.47
N PRO A 51 9.91 1.46 5.80
CA PRO A 51 9.07 1.36 4.61
C PRO A 51 7.59 1.53 4.98
N LEU A 52 6.83 2.16 4.08
CA LEU A 52 5.38 2.26 4.23
C LEU A 52 4.70 0.98 3.78
N ALA A 53 5.32 0.26 2.86
CA ALA A 53 4.82 -1.00 2.31
C ALA A 53 5.97 -1.81 1.74
N GLN A 54 5.73 -3.10 1.52
CA GLN A 54 6.67 -3.98 0.84
C GLN A 54 5.93 -4.90 -0.12
N LEU A 55 6.57 -5.20 -1.24
CA LEU A 55 6.06 -6.14 -2.22
C LEU A 55 6.91 -7.40 -2.17
N PHE A 56 6.24 -8.53 -2.04
CA PHE A 56 6.87 -9.85 -2.07
C PHE A 56 6.41 -10.54 -3.36
N PRO A 57 7.32 -10.70 -4.34
CA PRO A 57 6.96 -11.33 -5.61
C PRO A 57 6.47 -12.76 -5.44
N ALA A 58 5.66 -13.22 -6.40
CA ALA A 58 5.22 -14.60 -6.43
C ALA A 58 6.41 -15.55 -6.43
N ASP A 59 6.33 -16.60 -5.61
CA ASP A 59 7.43 -17.55 -5.46
C ASP A 59 6.88 -18.90 -4.99
N ARG A 60 7.31 -19.97 -5.67
CA ARG A 60 7.03 -21.35 -5.27
C ARG A 60 5.57 -21.63 -4.94
N GLY A 61 4.69 -21.21 -5.83
CA GLY A 61 3.25 -21.43 -5.66
C GLY A 61 2.57 -20.41 -4.77
N LEU A 62 3.31 -19.48 -4.16
CA LEU A 62 2.73 -18.39 -3.40
C LEU A 62 2.44 -17.20 -4.31
N PRO A 63 1.32 -16.50 -4.11
CA PRO A 63 0.98 -15.34 -4.92
C PRO A 63 1.88 -14.15 -4.58
N THR A 64 1.91 -13.16 -5.48
CA THR A 64 2.47 -11.85 -5.17
C THR A 64 1.71 -11.28 -3.97
N ARG A 65 2.46 -10.75 -3.02
CA ARG A 65 1.88 -10.22 -1.79
C ARG A 65 2.33 -8.78 -1.57
N VAL A 66 1.39 -7.90 -1.30
CA VAL A 66 1.65 -6.50 -0.92
C VAL A 66 1.26 -6.33 0.53
N VAL A 67 2.20 -5.84 1.35
CA VAL A 67 1.97 -5.59 2.77
C VAL A 67 2.11 -4.09 3.03
N LEU A 68 1.07 -3.48 3.60
CA LEU A 68 1.15 -2.11 4.10
C LEU A 68 1.43 -2.13 5.59
N TYR A 69 2.26 -1.19 6.05
CA TYR A 69 2.60 -1.07 7.47
C TYR A 69 1.84 0.11 8.05
N ARG A 70 0.86 -0.19 8.90
CA ARG A 70 -0.09 0.80 9.40
C ARG A 70 0.58 1.96 10.16
N ARG A 71 1.47 1.67 11.10
CA ARG A 71 2.10 2.73 11.88
C ARG A 71 2.98 3.66 11.07
N PRO A 72 3.87 3.17 10.21
CA PRO A 72 4.63 4.07 9.34
C PRO A 72 3.77 4.96 8.47
N VAL A 73 2.69 4.41 7.91
CA VAL A 73 1.77 5.20 7.09
C VAL A 73 1.08 6.26 7.93
N GLU A 74 0.55 5.88 9.10
CA GLU A 74 -0.11 6.84 9.99
C GLU A 74 0.83 7.94 10.48
N THR A 75 2.07 7.61 10.74
CA THR A 75 3.08 8.57 11.22
C THR A 75 3.44 9.58 10.14
N ARG A 76 3.40 9.19 8.88
CA ARG A 76 3.70 10.08 7.77
C ARG A 76 2.65 11.17 7.59
N VAL A 77 1.44 10.94 8.04
CA VAL A 77 0.32 11.84 7.86
C VAL A 77 0.26 12.84 9.01
N GLU A 78 0.30 14.14 8.70
CA GLU A 78 0.18 15.19 9.72
C GLU A 78 -1.28 15.43 10.12
N ASP A 79 -2.18 15.41 9.13
CA ASP A 79 -3.62 15.60 9.34
C ASP A 79 -4.33 14.26 9.11
N PRO A 80 -5.05 13.74 10.10
CA PRO A 80 -5.79 12.48 9.94
C PRO A 80 -6.70 12.43 8.71
N ARG A 81 -7.17 13.59 8.24
CA ARG A 81 -8.02 13.65 7.04
C ARG A 81 -7.26 13.30 5.76
N GLU A 82 -5.94 13.34 5.79
CA GLU A 82 -5.11 12.97 4.65
C GLU A 82 -4.83 11.48 4.56
N LEU A 83 -5.20 10.72 5.60
CA LEU A 83 -4.84 9.30 5.66
C LEU A 83 -5.37 8.51 4.47
N ALA A 84 -6.62 8.73 4.08
CA ALA A 84 -7.22 8.02 2.95
C ALA A 84 -6.43 8.25 1.65
N ALA A 85 -6.01 9.49 1.40
CA ALA A 85 -5.23 9.81 0.20
C ALA A 85 -3.86 9.14 0.22
N VAL A 86 -3.18 9.15 1.38
CA VAL A 86 -1.86 8.52 1.50
C VAL A 86 -1.97 7.00 1.34
N VAL A 87 -2.95 6.37 1.97
CA VAL A 87 -3.18 4.93 1.80
C VAL A 87 -3.44 4.60 0.33
N ASN A 88 -4.29 5.39 -0.33
CA ASN A 88 -4.57 5.19 -1.76
C ASN A 88 -3.30 5.26 -2.59
N ASP A 89 -2.46 6.26 -2.37
CA ASP A 89 -1.21 6.42 -3.13
C ASP A 89 -0.26 5.25 -2.91
N VAL A 90 -0.11 4.78 -1.67
CA VAL A 90 0.74 3.65 -1.35
C VAL A 90 0.23 2.38 -2.04
N VAL A 91 -1.08 2.12 -1.99
CA VAL A 91 -1.69 0.95 -2.63
C VAL A 91 -1.49 1.02 -4.15
N VAL A 92 -1.75 2.19 -4.75
CA VAL A 92 -1.57 2.38 -6.20
C VAL A 92 -0.13 2.10 -6.62
N GLU A 93 0.84 2.66 -5.89
CA GLU A 93 2.26 2.46 -6.19
C GLU A 93 2.65 0.98 -6.16
N GLN A 94 2.23 0.27 -5.12
CA GLN A 94 2.61 -1.13 -4.95
C GLN A 94 1.97 -2.02 -6.01
N ILE A 95 0.68 -1.81 -6.30
CA ILE A 95 0.00 -2.59 -7.32
C ILE A 95 0.55 -2.29 -8.71
N ALA A 96 0.89 -1.02 -8.97
CA ALA A 96 1.51 -0.64 -10.24
C ALA A 96 2.83 -1.39 -10.47
N VAL A 97 3.67 -1.48 -9.44
CA VAL A 97 4.91 -2.27 -9.51
C VAL A 97 4.58 -3.74 -9.77
N ALA A 98 3.62 -4.29 -9.04
CA ALA A 98 3.24 -5.70 -9.19
C ALA A 98 2.74 -6.02 -10.59
N LEU A 99 2.00 -5.12 -11.21
CA LEU A 99 1.44 -5.31 -12.55
C LEU A 99 2.37 -4.83 -13.67
N GLY A 100 3.44 -4.12 -13.34
CA GLY A 100 4.36 -3.58 -14.34
C GLY A 100 3.75 -2.45 -15.16
N VAL A 101 2.90 -1.63 -14.54
CA VAL A 101 2.25 -0.49 -15.22
C VAL A 101 2.57 0.81 -14.48
N GLU A 102 2.31 1.93 -15.13
CA GLU A 102 2.44 3.24 -14.49
C GLU A 102 1.33 3.45 -13.47
N PRO A 103 1.63 4.12 -12.33
CA PRO A 103 0.60 4.40 -11.33
C PRO A 103 -0.61 5.15 -11.89
N THR A 104 -0.41 6.04 -12.85
CA THR A 104 -1.51 6.80 -13.46
C THR A 104 -2.45 5.93 -14.29
N THR A 105 -2.01 4.73 -14.69
CA THR A 105 -2.88 3.75 -15.31
C THR A 105 -3.95 3.26 -14.34
N LEU A 106 -3.57 3.13 -13.07
CA LEU A 106 -4.45 2.65 -12.00
C LEU A 106 -5.26 3.78 -11.37
N ASP A 107 -4.70 4.99 -11.35
CA ASP A 107 -5.32 6.16 -10.75
C ASP A 107 -4.88 7.41 -11.53
N PRO A 108 -5.72 7.93 -12.44
CA PRO A 108 -5.36 9.13 -13.21
C PRO A 108 -5.05 10.36 -12.37
N GLY A 109 -5.54 10.40 -11.13
CA GLY A 109 -5.26 11.49 -10.20
C GLY A 109 -4.00 11.31 -9.37
N TYR A 110 -3.27 10.22 -9.60
CA TYR A 110 -2.06 9.96 -8.83
C TYR A 110 -0.99 11.00 -9.12
N HIS A 111 -0.40 11.52 -8.06
CA HIS A 111 0.71 12.45 -8.15
C HIS A 111 1.90 11.91 -7.39
N ASP A 112 3.05 11.88 -8.06
CA ASP A 112 4.30 11.59 -7.39
C ASP A 112 4.81 12.88 -6.77
N ASP A 113 4.69 12.97 -5.44
CA ASP A 113 5.09 14.17 -4.69
C ASP A 113 6.59 14.23 -4.38
N ASP A 114 7.37 13.35 -4.95
CA ASP A 114 8.82 13.32 -4.78
C ASP A 114 9.49 14.33 -5.71
N LEU A 115 9.25 15.58 -5.44
CA LEU A 115 9.95 16.66 -6.12
C LEU A 115 10.99 17.27 -5.20
#